data_449749a686ea45f19fc7ce3b465f5c27
#
_entry.id   449749a686ea45f19fc7ce3b465f5c27
#
_cell.length_a   1.000
_cell.length_b   1.000
_cell.length_c   1.000
_cell.angle_alpha   90.00
_cell.angle_beta   90.00
_cell.angle_gamma   90.00
#
_symmetry.space_group_name_H-M   'P 1'
#
loop_
_entity.id
_entity.type
_entity.pdbx_description
1 polymer ?
#
loop_
_entity_poly.entity_id
_entity_poly.type
_entity_poly.pdbx_seq_one_letter_code
_entity_poly.pdbx_strand_id
1 'polypeptide(L)'
;MVEVVAALIWENDTFMICRRPAHKARGLLWEFVGGKVEPGETHAEALIRECREELAVTVKVGTVFCEVTHTYPDITVHLTLYNAAIESGTPQMLEHCDIRMITPAEIPQYDFCPADKEILELIMKEAKA
;
A
#
# COMPACT_ATOMS: atom_id res chain seq x y z
N MET A 1 1.71 7.27 -18.03
CA MET A 1 1.08 6.70 -16.83
C MET A 1 2.06 5.76 -16.14
N VAL A 2 2.17 5.86 -14.84
CA VAL A 2 3.11 5.06 -14.07
C VAL A 2 2.39 3.86 -13.45
N GLU A 3 2.94 2.66 -13.66
CA GLU A 3 2.43 1.44 -13.06
C GLU A 3 2.98 1.29 -11.64
N VAL A 4 2.08 1.19 -10.68
CA VAL A 4 2.40 1.05 -9.25
C VAL A 4 1.69 -0.18 -8.69
N VAL A 5 2.35 -0.92 -7.85
CA VAL A 5 1.78 -2.05 -7.12
C VAL A 5 1.87 -1.77 -5.63
N ALA A 6 0.89 -2.25 -4.88
CA ALA A 6 0.86 -2.11 -3.44
C ALA A 6 0.26 -3.35 -2.78
N ALA A 7 0.53 -3.51 -1.49
CA ALA A 7 0.11 -4.68 -0.72
C ALA A 7 -0.91 -4.31 0.34
N LEU A 8 -2.03 -5.04 0.36
CA LEU A 8 -3.00 -5.03 1.45
C LEU A 8 -2.67 -6.20 2.36
N ILE A 9 -2.04 -5.91 3.47
CA ILE A 9 -1.55 -6.91 4.42
C ILE A 9 -2.47 -6.95 5.63
N TRP A 10 -3.29 -7.99 5.73
CA TRP A 10 -4.18 -8.21 6.86
C TRP A 10 -3.51 -9.03 7.94
N GLU A 11 -3.78 -8.67 9.18
CA GLU A 11 -3.43 -9.45 10.37
C GLU A 11 -4.67 -9.41 11.28
N ASN A 12 -5.39 -10.52 11.35
CA ASN A 12 -6.70 -10.60 12.00
C ASN A 12 -7.68 -9.60 11.37
N ASP A 13 -8.25 -8.67 12.14
CA ASP A 13 -9.18 -7.66 11.66
C ASP A 13 -8.52 -6.30 11.36
N THR A 14 -7.18 -6.25 11.37
CA THR A 14 -6.43 -5.05 11.07
C THR A 14 -5.63 -5.17 9.77
N PHE A 15 -5.35 -4.05 9.14
CA PHE A 15 -4.49 -4.00 7.96
C PHE A 15 -3.41 -2.94 8.10
N MET A 16 -2.30 -3.16 7.38
CA MET A 16 -1.13 -2.30 7.49
C MET A 16 -1.27 -1.03 6.67
N ILE A 17 -0.96 0.12 7.30
CA ILE A 17 -0.77 1.40 6.64
C ILE A 17 0.60 1.96 6.97
N CYS A 18 1.17 2.73 6.04
CA CYS A 18 2.51 3.29 6.16
C CYS A 18 2.45 4.79 5.90
N ARG A 19 3.19 5.58 6.69
CA ARG A 19 3.20 7.03 6.55
C ARG A 19 4.41 7.50 5.75
N ARG A 20 4.16 8.27 4.70
CA ARG A 20 5.22 8.83 3.85
C ARG A 20 6.04 9.85 4.64
N PRO A 21 7.39 9.85 4.47
CA PRO A 21 8.21 10.85 5.16
C PRO A 21 7.95 12.25 4.61
N ALA A 22 8.19 13.26 5.44
CA ALA A 22 7.86 14.66 5.14
C ALA A 22 8.52 15.21 3.87
N HIS A 23 9.70 14.70 3.51
CA HIS A 23 10.45 15.21 2.35
C HIS A 23 9.97 14.70 1.00
N LYS A 24 9.11 13.68 0.97
CA LYS A 24 8.58 13.14 -0.29
C LYS A 24 7.33 13.88 -0.74
N ALA A 25 7.02 13.79 -2.04
CA ALA A 25 5.73 14.25 -2.56
C ALA A 25 4.63 13.55 -1.76
N ARG A 26 3.57 14.29 -1.44
CA ARG A 26 2.47 13.80 -0.60
C ARG A 26 2.99 13.33 0.78
N GLY A 27 3.99 14.05 1.30
CA GLY A 27 4.62 13.74 2.59
C GLY A 27 3.64 13.78 3.74
N LEU A 28 3.87 12.93 4.74
CA LEU A 28 3.07 12.76 5.95
C LEU A 28 1.67 12.19 5.72
N LEU A 29 1.30 11.89 4.49
CA LEU A 29 0.07 11.15 4.19
C LEU A 29 0.31 9.64 4.35
N TRP A 30 -0.76 8.93 4.65
CA TRP A 30 -0.71 7.48 4.80
C TRP A 30 -0.99 6.78 3.47
N GLU A 31 -0.43 5.60 3.30
CA GLU A 31 -0.55 4.79 2.09
C GLU A 31 -0.36 3.32 2.40
N PHE A 32 -0.54 2.47 1.38
CA PHE A 32 -0.13 1.07 1.44
C PHE A 32 1.34 0.96 1.01
N VAL A 33 2.04 -0.05 1.53
CA VAL A 33 3.42 -0.33 1.10
C VAL A 33 3.44 -0.76 -0.37
N GLY A 34 4.38 -0.26 -1.14
CA GLY A 34 4.52 -0.61 -2.55
C GLY A 34 5.36 0.40 -3.31
N GLY A 35 5.29 0.37 -4.61
CA GLY A 35 6.03 1.29 -5.46
C GLY A 35 5.92 0.96 -6.93
N LYS A 36 6.77 1.58 -7.72
CA LYS A 36 6.75 1.48 -9.18
C LYS A 36 7.22 0.11 -9.65
N VAL A 37 6.54 -0.40 -10.67
CA VAL A 37 7.00 -1.58 -11.41
C VAL A 37 8.13 -1.15 -12.33
N GLU A 38 9.27 -1.81 -12.23
CA GLU A 38 10.43 -1.51 -13.06
C GLU A 38 10.38 -2.31 -14.37
N PRO A 39 11.08 -1.83 -15.44
CA PRO A 39 11.12 -2.56 -16.71
C PRO A 39 11.58 -4.01 -16.51
N GLY A 40 10.85 -4.95 -17.09
CA GLY A 40 11.16 -6.36 -17.02
C GLY A 40 10.67 -7.09 -15.78
N GLU A 41 10.08 -6.35 -14.81
CA GLU A 41 9.48 -6.99 -13.62
C GLU A 41 8.02 -7.34 -13.87
N THR A 42 7.59 -8.48 -13.30
CA THR A 42 6.16 -8.74 -13.13
C THR A 42 5.66 -7.91 -11.93
N HIS A 43 4.34 -7.76 -11.79
CA HIS A 43 3.75 -7.09 -10.62
C HIS A 43 4.16 -7.77 -9.32
N ALA A 44 4.13 -9.11 -9.28
CA ALA A 44 4.52 -9.87 -8.10
C ALA A 44 5.98 -9.63 -7.72
N GLU A 45 6.88 -9.65 -8.70
CA GLU A 45 8.30 -9.38 -8.49
C GLU A 45 8.53 -7.98 -7.94
N ALA A 46 7.85 -6.98 -8.52
CA ALA A 46 7.95 -5.58 -8.07
C ALA A 46 7.46 -5.45 -6.62
N LEU A 47 6.33 -6.05 -6.28
CA LEU A 47 5.78 -5.96 -4.94
C LEU A 47 6.66 -6.64 -3.90
N ILE A 48 7.20 -7.82 -4.22
CA ILE A 48 8.13 -8.52 -3.34
C ILE A 48 9.38 -7.67 -3.09
N ARG A 49 9.94 -7.08 -4.15
CA ARG A 49 11.10 -6.20 -4.06
C ARG A 49 10.81 -4.97 -3.20
N GLU A 50 9.70 -4.27 -3.46
CA GLU A 50 9.32 -3.07 -2.71
C GLU A 50 9.10 -3.35 -1.22
N CYS A 51 8.43 -4.44 -0.88
CA CYS A 51 8.22 -4.81 0.52
C CYS A 51 9.53 -5.14 1.22
N ARG A 52 10.47 -5.75 0.52
CA ARG A 52 11.80 -6.04 1.07
C ARG A 52 12.59 -4.75 1.28
N GLU A 53 12.57 -3.84 0.30
CA GLU A 53 13.28 -2.57 0.40
C GLU A 53 12.72 -1.65 1.47
N GLU A 54 11.40 -1.58 1.61
CA GLU A 54 10.73 -0.63 2.49
C GLU A 54 10.49 -1.15 3.90
N LEU A 55 10.28 -2.45 4.06
CA LEU A 55 9.89 -3.06 5.33
C LEU A 55 10.82 -4.18 5.82
N ALA A 56 11.79 -4.60 5.03
CA ALA A 56 12.66 -5.75 5.31
C ALA A 56 11.88 -7.05 5.53
N VAL A 57 10.78 -7.24 4.83
CA VAL A 57 9.97 -8.46 4.91
C VAL A 57 9.87 -9.13 3.55
N THR A 58 9.65 -10.45 3.56
CA THR A 58 9.28 -11.20 2.37
C THR A 58 7.78 -11.45 2.41
N VAL A 59 7.08 -11.03 1.35
CA VAL A 59 5.64 -11.23 1.26
C VAL A 59 5.28 -12.31 0.26
N LYS A 60 4.16 -12.97 0.51
CA LYS A 60 3.49 -13.84 -0.46
C LYS A 60 2.39 -13.01 -1.10
N VAL A 61 2.49 -12.83 -2.43
CA VAL A 61 1.51 -12.05 -3.18
C VAL A 61 0.31 -12.94 -3.51
N GLY A 62 -0.88 -12.48 -3.17
CA GLY A 62 -2.14 -13.18 -3.40
C GLY A 62 -2.89 -12.60 -4.60
N THR A 63 -4.20 -12.52 -4.47
CA THR A 63 -5.10 -12.03 -5.52
C THR A 63 -5.16 -10.52 -5.56
N VAL A 64 -5.56 -9.97 -6.72
CA VAL A 64 -5.83 -8.53 -6.85
C VAL A 64 -7.04 -8.17 -5.98
N PHE A 65 -6.88 -7.17 -5.13
CA PHE A 65 -8.00 -6.60 -4.37
C PHE A 65 -8.76 -5.58 -5.22
N CYS A 66 -8.05 -4.64 -5.84
CA CYS A 66 -8.65 -3.66 -6.76
C CYS A 66 -7.56 -2.95 -7.58
N GLU A 67 -8.01 -2.22 -8.60
CA GLU A 67 -7.18 -1.36 -9.42
C GLU A 67 -7.78 0.04 -9.45
N VAL A 68 -6.93 1.06 -9.38
CA VAL A 68 -7.34 2.46 -9.39
C VAL A 68 -6.41 3.26 -10.30
N THR A 69 -6.99 4.16 -11.10
CA THR A 69 -6.20 5.14 -11.86
C THR A 69 -6.47 6.52 -11.26
N HIS A 70 -5.42 7.20 -10.86
CA HIS A 70 -5.53 8.54 -10.28
C HIS A 70 -4.54 9.50 -10.92
N THR A 71 -5.03 10.71 -11.26
CA THR A 71 -4.20 11.76 -11.82
C THR A 71 -3.92 12.81 -10.76
N TYR A 72 -2.64 12.92 -10.36
CA TYR A 72 -2.12 14.03 -9.56
C TYR A 72 -1.65 15.13 -10.49
N PRO A 73 -1.42 16.36 -9.99
CA PRO A 73 -0.88 17.43 -10.83
C PRO A 73 0.47 17.09 -11.47
N ASP A 74 1.29 16.30 -10.80
CA ASP A 74 2.64 15.92 -11.24
C ASP A 74 2.71 14.57 -11.97
N ILE A 75 1.73 13.68 -11.79
CA ILE A 75 1.83 12.30 -12.28
C ILE A 75 0.46 11.62 -12.35
N THR A 76 0.26 10.76 -13.34
CA THR A 76 -0.89 9.84 -13.38
C THR A 76 -0.40 8.44 -13.01
N VAL A 77 -1.08 7.83 -12.04
CA VAL A 77 -0.73 6.53 -11.47
C VAL A 77 -1.81 5.51 -11.76
N HIS A 78 -1.41 4.33 -12.24
CA HIS A 78 -2.26 3.15 -12.28
C HIS A 78 -1.81 2.23 -11.15
N LEU A 79 -2.61 2.13 -10.11
CA LEU A 79 -2.30 1.39 -8.89
C LEU A 79 -3.08 0.07 -8.85
N THR A 80 -2.35 -1.03 -8.72
CA THR A 80 -2.94 -2.35 -8.49
C THR A 80 -2.63 -2.78 -7.06
N LEU A 81 -3.65 -2.97 -6.24
CA LEU A 81 -3.52 -3.41 -4.86
C LEU A 81 -3.75 -4.92 -4.77
N TYR A 82 -2.77 -5.62 -4.25
CA TYR A 82 -2.82 -7.07 -4.07
C TYR A 82 -3.03 -7.44 -2.61
N ASN A 83 -3.87 -8.44 -2.37
CA ASN A 83 -3.88 -9.09 -1.07
C ASN A 83 -2.52 -9.78 -0.90
N ALA A 84 -1.90 -9.61 0.25
CA ALA A 84 -0.60 -10.17 0.52
C ALA A 84 -0.46 -10.55 1.99
N ALA A 85 0.46 -11.46 2.27
CA ALA A 85 0.77 -11.89 3.63
C ALA A 85 2.27 -11.86 3.84
N ILE A 86 2.70 -11.53 5.06
CA ILE A 86 4.12 -11.59 5.42
C ILE A 86 4.49 -13.06 5.60
N GLU A 87 5.44 -13.52 4.81
CA GLU A 87 5.97 -14.89 4.86
C GLU A 87 7.11 -14.99 5.86
N SER A 88 7.97 -13.97 5.91
CA SER A 88 9.09 -13.92 6.84
C SER A 88 9.52 -12.49 7.11
N GLY A 89 10.16 -12.28 8.25
CA GLY A 89 10.65 -10.98 8.68
C GLY A 89 9.67 -10.22 9.55
N THR A 90 10.18 -9.20 10.21
CA THR A 90 9.39 -8.26 11.02
C THR A 90 9.46 -6.89 10.36
N PRO A 91 8.32 -6.22 10.11
CA PRO A 91 8.34 -4.92 9.46
C PRO A 91 9.23 -3.89 10.15
N GLN A 92 10.06 -3.21 9.35
CA GLN A 92 10.96 -2.15 9.80
C GLN A 92 10.70 -0.88 9.00
N MET A 93 10.89 0.27 9.60
CA MET A 93 10.70 1.57 8.94
C MET A 93 11.96 1.98 8.21
N LEU A 94 12.18 1.43 7.01
CA LEU A 94 13.35 1.75 6.19
C LEU A 94 13.11 2.97 5.30
N GLU A 95 11.86 3.21 4.90
CA GLU A 95 11.46 4.32 4.00
C GLU A 95 10.37 5.20 4.61
N HIS A 96 9.46 4.62 5.38
CA HIS A 96 8.34 5.33 5.99
C HIS A 96 8.70 5.89 7.37
N CYS A 97 7.97 6.91 7.81
CA CYS A 97 8.20 7.49 9.13
C CYS A 97 7.28 6.89 10.20
N ASP A 98 6.28 6.12 9.81
CA ASP A 98 5.42 5.38 10.74
C ASP A 98 4.77 4.20 10.02
N ILE A 99 4.45 3.15 10.76
CA ILE A 99 3.73 1.96 10.30
C ILE A 99 2.70 1.63 11.35
N ARG A 100 1.44 1.40 10.95
CA ARG A 100 0.37 1.03 11.87
C ARG A 100 -0.50 -0.07 11.30
N MET A 101 -1.07 -0.86 12.21
CA MET A 101 -2.12 -1.82 11.89
C MET A 101 -3.42 -1.22 12.39
N ILE A 102 -4.38 -1.01 11.49
CA ILE A 102 -5.66 -0.37 11.83
C ILE A 102 -6.85 -1.21 11.41
N THR A 103 -7.97 -1.04 12.10
CA THR A 103 -9.25 -1.61 11.67
C THR A 103 -9.88 -0.71 10.61
N PRO A 104 -10.80 -1.24 9.78
CA PRO A 104 -11.54 -0.41 8.82
C PRO A 104 -12.29 0.76 9.48
N ALA A 105 -12.78 0.58 10.71
CA ALA A 105 -13.49 1.65 11.44
C ALA A 105 -12.55 2.83 11.78
N GLU A 106 -11.26 2.61 11.87
CA GLU A 106 -10.28 3.65 12.19
C GLU A 106 -9.85 4.49 10.99
N ILE A 107 -10.21 4.08 9.76
CA ILE A 107 -9.82 4.80 8.53
C ILE A 107 -10.04 6.32 8.61
N PRO A 108 -11.20 6.83 9.10
CA PRO A 108 -11.44 8.28 9.17
C PRO A 108 -10.47 9.05 10.07
N GLN A 109 -9.69 8.37 10.90
CA GLN A 109 -8.72 9.00 11.80
C GLN A 109 -7.38 9.34 11.12
N TYR A 110 -7.21 8.93 9.86
CA TYR A 110 -5.95 9.08 9.14
C TYR A 110 -6.12 9.84 7.82
N ASP A 111 -5.10 10.62 7.45
CA ASP A 111 -5.08 11.35 6.18
C ASP A 111 -4.33 10.50 5.15
N PHE A 112 -5.05 9.97 4.19
CA PHE A 112 -4.47 9.11 3.16
C PHE A 112 -4.15 9.86 1.87
N CYS A 113 -3.24 9.28 1.08
CA CYS A 113 -2.99 9.76 -0.28
C CYS A 113 -4.28 9.70 -1.10
N PRO A 114 -4.57 10.74 -1.91
CA PRO A 114 -5.81 10.77 -2.70
C PRO A 114 -6.05 9.54 -3.57
N ALA A 115 -5.01 8.94 -4.13
CA ALA A 115 -5.12 7.72 -4.95
C ALA A 115 -5.71 6.54 -4.17
N ASP A 116 -5.62 6.54 -2.84
CA ASP A 116 -6.06 5.44 -2.00
C ASP A 116 -7.53 5.56 -1.53
N LYS A 117 -8.19 6.69 -1.80
CA LYS A 117 -9.56 6.93 -1.31
C LYS A 117 -10.56 5.87 -1.75
N GLU A 118 -10.58 5.53 -3.03
CA GLU A 118 -11.48 4.50 -3.55
C GLU A 118 -11.19 3.14 -2.92
N ILE A 119 -9.92 2.84 -2.70
CA ILE A 119 -9.48 1.59 -2.07
C ILE A 119 -10.04 1.51 -0.65
N LEU A 120 -9.92 2.60 0.11
CA LEU A 120 -10.39 2.66 1.49
C LEU A 120 -11.90 2.54 1.59
N GLU A 121 -12.64 3.13 0.65
CA GLU A 121 -14.08 2.99 0.56
C GLU A 121 -14.47 1.52 0.34
N LEU A 122 -13.75 0.81 -0.53
CA LEU A 122 -13.98 -0.62 -0.78
C LEU A 122 -13.70 -1.45 0.47
N ILE A 123 -12.63 -1.14 1.19
CA ILE A 123 -12.30 -1.85 2.44
C ILE A 123 -13.41 -1.65 3.47
N MET A 124 -13.89 -0.42 3.65
CA MET A 124 -14.97 -0.11 4.57
C MET A 124 -16.28 -0.81 4.17
N LYS A 125 -16.57 -0.86 2.88
CA LYS A 125 -17.79 -1.50 2.36
C LYS A 125 -17.76 -3.01 2.60
N GLU A 126 -16.64 -3.67 2.35
CA GLU A 126 -16.50 -5.10 2.60
C GLU A 126 -16.58 -5.43 4.08
N ALA A 127 -16.02 -4.59 4.94
CA ALA A 127 -16.07 -4.80 6.39
C ALA A 127 -17.49 -4.73 6.97
N LYS A 128 -18.41 -4.06 6.28
CA LYS A 128 -19.84 -3.94 6.69
C LYS A 128 -20.72 -5.05 6.13
N ALA A 129 -20.19 -5.82 5.19
CA ALA A 129 -20.94 -6.87 4.52
C ALA A 129 -21.14 -8.09 5.43
#